data_bd53737349e1b304162f59b0682d9d26
#
_entry.id   bd53737349e1b304162f59b0682d9d26
#
_cell.length_a   1.000
_cell.length_b   1.000
_cell.length_c   1.000
_cell.angle_alpha   90.00
_cell.angle_beta   90.00
_cell.angle_gamma   90.00
#
_symmetry.space_group_name_H-M   'P 1'
#
loop_
_entity.id
_entity.type
_entity.pdbx_description
1 polymer ?
#
loop_
_entity_poly.entity_id
_entity_poly.type
_entity_poly.pdbx_seq_one_letter_code
_entity_poly.pdbx_strand_id
1 'polypeptide(L)'
;MYRILDLFCGAGGFSYGLEQNNGFKTVIGLDFEKAAIDTFSYNFKEAVGICGNITNKEVKNRVVNLAKELKVNMIIGGPPCQGFSLKGKNLGLDDERNFLFLEYLELVERVNPEIFIIENVKNLYNAVGGYFREEIINKIKNMGYAVNCKILNAKDYGVPQNRERVFFIAHKELFLDFPSKSSSLVNVRDAISDLSYLESGEGAVETDYKMKPQSEYQKMMRATKLQYHIASNHSKMAINKLKMIPPECGKEHLPQHLHGKQKFSTTWGRLVWDDVSPTIDTRFDTPSNGRNSHPVLHRAITPREAARIQSFSDNFYFKGTKTQVCKQIGNAVPPLLAKALADSIANQVNQEQRIEKNFTIYNSNAYSMVESFIKQGLKVNHIITDPPYNISKDNNFSTMNKAKRQGVDFGDWDKNFDLFSWIKSYSKILDNNGSFIIFCSYRFLSHICDTLENSNCEVKDILVWQKSNPMPRNIDRRYVQDMEFAVWAIKKGAKWVFNKPDDKKYLRAIYTAPVVSGSERTEHPTQKSLKVMQEIMQIHTNENDLVLDPFMGSGSTGVAAINNGRKFLGIELSEKYYNIALNRLSNQSLLVY
;
A
#
# COMPACT_ATOMS: atom_id res chain seq x y z
N MET A 1 7.99 11.32 -8.17
CA MET A 1 6.84 12.28 -8.11
C MET A 1 5.81 11.86 -9.15
N TYR A 2 4.57 11.62 -8.71
CA TYR A 2 3.45 11.31 -9.59
C TYR A 2 2.86 12.58 -10.20
N ARG A 3 2.74 12.59 -11.54
CA ARG A 3 2.13 13.66 -12.34
C ARG A 3 0.75 13.19 -12.78
N ILE A 4 -0.28 13.84 -12.24
CA ILE A 4 -1.65 13.34 -12.25
C ILE A 4 -2.48 13.95 -13.39
N LEU A 5 -3.20 13.08 -14.12
CA LEU A 5 -4.37 13.41 -14.93
C LEU A 5 -5.62 13.01 -14.13
N ASP A 6 -6.47 14.01 -13.80
CA ASP A 6 -7.74 13.81 -13.11
C ASP A 6 -8.90 13.82 -14.13
N LEU A 7 -9.46 12.64 -14.38
CA LEU A 7 -10.60 12.45 -15.28
C LEU A 7 -11.91 12.49 -14.49
N PHE A 8 -12.88 13.23 -14.98
CA PHE A 8 -14.10 13.56 -14.24
C PHE A 8 -13.78 14.34 -12.97
N CYS A 9 -12.85 15.28 -13.07
CA CYS A 9 -12.21 15.91 -11.91
C CYS A 9 -13.16 16.72 -11.02
N GLY A 10 -14.35 17.10 -11.54
CA GLY A 10 -15.26 17.98 -10.81
C GLY A 10 -14.54 19.25 -10.34
N ALA A 11 -14.66 19.58 -9.06
CA ALA A 11 -13.93 20.70 -8.44
C ALA A 11 -12.45 20.37 -8.15
N GLY A 12 -12.01 19.10 -8.28
CA GLY A 12 -10.65 18.66 -7.96
C GLY A 12 -10.47 18.19 -6.52
N GLY A 13 -11.53 17.72 -5.84
CA GLY A 13 -11.41 17.24 -4.46
C GLY A 13 -10.44 16.07 -4.29
N PHE A 14 -10.41 15.14 -5.25
CA PHE A 14 -9.49 14.03 -5.26
C PHE A 14 -8.05 14.52 -5.44
N SER A 15 -7.80 15.30 -6.48
CA SER A 15 -6.50 15.96 -6.74
C SER A 15 -6.01 16.77 -5.55
N TYR A 16 -6.89 17.58 -4.93
CA TYR A 16 -6.54 18.42 -3.79
C TYR A 16 -6.07 17.63 -2.58
N GLY A 17 -6.69 16.48 -2.33
CA GLY A 17 -6.26 15.59 -1.25
C GLY A 17 -4.93 14.90 -1.54
N LEU A 18 -4.72 14.42 -2.77
CA LEU A 18 -3.46 13.79 -3.16
C LEU A 18 -2.27 14.76 -3.10
N GLU A 19 -2.45 16.01 -3.54
CA GLU A 19 -1.38 17.03 -3.48
C GLU A 19 -1.00 17.48 -2.06
N GLN A 20 -1.74 17.09 -1.01
CA GLN A 20 -1.29 17.28 0.37
C GLN A 20 -0.06 16.39 0.72
N ASN A 21 0.29 15.46 -0.15
CA ASN A 21 1.55 14.73 -0.12
C ASN A 21 2.44 15.23 -1.27
N ASN A 22 3.67 15.67 -0.94
CA ASN A 22 4.63 16.26 -1.88
C ASN A 22 5.06 15.29 -3.02
N GLY A 23 4.73 14.01 -2.92
CA GLY A 23 4.97 13.02 -3.97
C GLY A 23 4.01 13.11 -5.16
N PHE A 24 2.96 13.96 -5.09
CA PHE A 24 1.87 14.02 -6.06
C PHE A 24 1.65 15.43 -6.57
N LYS A 25 1.49 15.58 -7.89
CA LYS A 25 1.21 16.86 -8.53
C LYS A 25 0.21 16.68 -9.66
N THR A 26 -0.93 17.34 -9.58
CA THR A 26 -1.93 17.37 -10.64
C THR A 26 -1.48 18.31 -11.75
N VAL A 27 -1.49 17.82 -12.98
CA VAL A 27 -1.05 18.59 -14.16
C VAL A 27 -2.15 18.77 -15.19
N ILE A 28 -3.19 17.91 -15.19
CA ILE A 28 -4.35 18.02 -16.09
C ILE A 28 -5.61 17.64 -15.31
N GLY A 29 -6.70 18.41 -15.50
CA GLY A 29 -8.05 18.07 -15.09
C GLY A 29 -9.01 18.10 -16.26
N LEU A 30 -9.84 17.08 -16.44
CA LEU A 30 -10.89 17.01 -17.45
C LEU A 30 -12.26 16.86 -16.79
N ASP A 31 -13.18 17.74 -17.12
CA ASP A 31 -14.60 17.62 -16.79
C ASP A 31 -15.46 18.29 -17.88
N PHE A 32 -16.72 17.88 -18.01
CA PHE A 32 -17.64 18.50 -18.97
C PHE A 32 -18.34 19.76 -18.40
N GLU A 33 -18.38 19.91 -17.07
CA GLU A 33 -19.04 21.03 -16.38
C GLU A 33 -18.10 22.23 -16.27
N LYS A 34 -18.43 23.30 -17.00
CA LYS A 34 -17.60 24.51 -17.03
C LYS A 34 -17.31 25.11 -15.64
N ALA A 35 -18.34 25.19 -14.76
CA ALA A 35 -18.15 25.73 -13.42
C ALA A 35 -17.21 24.87 -12.54
N ALA A 36 -17.18 23.56 -12.77
CA ALA A 36 -16.26 22.65 -12.10
C ALA A 36 -14.82 22.92 -12.56
N ILE A 37 -14.59 23.03 -13.88
CA ILE A 37 -13.28 23.38 -14.44
C ILE A 37 -12.82 24.77 -14.02
N ASP A 38 -13.72 25.75 -13.90
CA ASP A 38 -13.37 27.08 -13.40
C ASP A 38 -12.91 27.02 -11.92
N THR A 39 -13.55 26.17 -11.12
CA THR A 39 -13.13 25.88 -9.73
C THR A 39 -11.78 25.18 -9.72
N PHE A 40 -11.62 24.11 -10.50
CA PHE A 40 -10.37 23.35 -10.62
C PHE A 40 -9.20 24.28 -11.02
N SER A 41 -9.34 25.02 -12.11
CA SER A 41 -8.28 25.92 -12.62
C SER A 41 -7.95 27.07 -11.64
N TYR A 42 -8.90 27.48 -10.79
CA TYR A 42 -8.62 28.47 -9.76
C TYR A 42 -7.74 27.94 -8.64
N ASN A 43 -7.97 26.70 -8.20
CA ASN A 43 -7.23 26.09 -7.10
C ASN A 43 -5.92 25.43 -7.56
N PHE A 44 -5.82 24.96 -8.83
CA PHE A 44 -4.64 24.30 -9.41
C PHE A 44 -4.02 25.20 -10.49
N LYS A 45 -3.27 26.22 -10.06
CA LYS A 45 -2.71 27.25 -10.95
C LYS A 45 -1.76 26.73 -12.03
N GLU A 46 -1.05 25.63 -11.74
CA GLU A 46 -0.06 25.03 -12.63
C GLU A 46 -0.65 23.89 -13.47
N ALA A 47 -1.91 23.53 -13.25
CA ALA A 47 -2.58 22.47 -14.00
C ALA A 47 -3.40 23.02 -15.16
N VAL A 48 -3.51 22.23 -16.23
CA VAL A 48 -4.36 22.55 -17.39
C VAL A 48 -5.76 22.01 -17.16
N GLY A 49 -6.74 22.90 -16.93
CA GLY A 49 -8.16 22.54 -16.89
C GLY A 49 -8.75 22.44 -18.29
N ILE A 50 -9.34 21.30 -18.62
CA ILE A 50 -10.00 21.05 -19.92
C ILE A 50 -11.50 20.88 -19.68
N CYS A 51 -12.30 21.83 -20.20
CA CYS A 51 -13.76 21.67 -20.26
C CYS A 51 -14.12 20.93 -21.54
N GLY A 52 -14.59 19.68 -21.41
CA GLY A 52 -14.92 18.88 -22.58
C GLY A 52 -15.54 17.53 -22.25
N ASN A 53 -16.23 16.97 -23.23
CA ASN A 53 -16.81 15.64 -23.11
C ASN A 53 -15.75 14.57 -23.47
N ILE A 54 -15.48 13.63 -22.57
CA ILE A 54 -14.52 12.54 -22.75
C ILE A 54 -14.84 11.63 -23.97
N THR A 55 -16.09 11.59 -24.43
CA THR A 55 -16.49 10.83 -25.62
C THR A 55 -16.07 11.49 -26.93
N ASN A 56 -15.72 12.78 -26.89
CA ASN A 56 -15.28 13.52 -28.08
C ASN A 56 -13.83 13.13 -28.42
N LYS A 57 -13.63 12.66 -29.65
CA LYS A 57 -12.32 12.22 -30.16
C LYS A 57 -11.26 13.31 -30.12
N GLU A 58 -11.62 14.56 -30.39
CA GLU A 58 -10.68 15.69 -30.35
C GLU A 58 -10.25 15.99 -28.91
N VAL A 59 -11.20 15.97 -27.96
CA VAL A 59 -10.90 16.14 -26.53
C VAL A 59 -9.97 15.03 -26.05
N LYS A 60 -10.28 13.75 -26.36
CA LYS A 60 -9.39 12.61 -26.03
C LYS A 60 -7.99 12.78 -26.60
N ASN A 61 -7.89 13.14 -27.88
CA ASN A 61 -6.58 13.34 -28.53
C ASN A 61 -5.79 14.48 -27.86
N ARG A 62 -6.45 15.59 -27.53
CA ARG A 62 -5.84 16.70 -26.79
C ARG A 62 -5.32 16.25 -25.42
N VAL A 63 -6.14 15.51 -24.65
CA VAL A 63 -5.75 14.99 -23.33
C VAL A 63 -4.55 14.07 -23.42
N VAL A 64 -4.53 13.11 -24.38
CA VAL A 64 -3.43 12.17 -24.57
C VAL A 64 -2.14 12.90 -24.97
N ASN A 65 -2.21 13.89 -25.86
CA ASN A 65 -1.03 14.66 -26.29
C ASN A 65 -0.45 15.46 -25.12
N LEU A 66 -1.29 16.17 -24.37
CA LEU A 66 -0.86 16.89 -23.16
C LEU A 66 -0.33 15.94 -22.08
N ALA A 67 -0.95 14.77 -21.89
CA ALA A 67 -0.48 13.80 -20.92
C ALA A 67 0.95 13.30 -21.25
N LYS A 68 1.26 13.10 -22.52
CA LYS A 68 2.61 12.74 -22.99
C LYS A 68 3.60 13.89 -22.78
N GLU A 69 3.23 15.11 -23.19
CA GLU A 69 4.05 16.32 -23.05
C GLU A 69 4.39 16.58 -21.57
N LEU A 70 3.37 16.53 -20.70
CA LEU A 70 3.50 16.77 -19.27
C LEU A 70 3.97 15.53 -18.48
N LYS A 71 4.32 14.43 -19.16
CA LYS A 71 4.84 13.17 -18.56
C LYS A 71 3.93 12.65 -17.47
N VAL A 72 2.63 12.58 -17.74
CA VAL A 72 1.66 11.98 -16.83
C VAL A 72 2.01 10.51 -16.60
N ASN A 73 2.11 10.12 -15.34
CA ASN A 73 2.36 8.74 -14.92
C ASN A 73 1.31 8.22 -13.92
N MET A 74 0.33 9.06 -13.58
CA MET A 74 -0.81 8.67 -12.75
C MET A 74 -2.12 9.19 -13.34
N ILE A 75 -3.15 8.34 -13.39
CA ILE A 75 -4.52 8.74 -13.73
C ILE A 75 -5.44 8.47 -12.54
N ILE A 76 -6.28 9.43 -12.21
CA ILE A 76 -7.35 9.26 -11.22
C ILE A 76 -8.69 9.64 -11.84
N GLY A 77 -9.79 9.17 -11.23
CA GLY A 77 -11.11 9.63 -11.63
C GLY A 77 -12.26 8.83 -11.04
N GLY A 78 -13.45 9.44 -11.13
CA GLY A 78 -14.72 8.83 -10.72
C GLY A 78 -15.70 8.76 -11.90
N PRO A 79 -15.54 7.84 -12.87
CA PRO A 79 -16.46 7.74 -14.00
C PRO A 79 -17.88 7.40 -13.53
N PRO A 80 -18.94 8.11 -14.01
CA PRO A 80 -20.31 7.84 -13.61
C PRO A 80 -20.74 6.43 -13.99
N CYS A 81 -21.39 5.72 -13.07
CA CYS A 81 -21.92 4.37 -13.24
C CYS A 81 -23.45 4.38 -13.22
N GLN A 82 -24.08 4.68 -14.35
CA GLN A 82 -25.55 4.68 -14.45
C GLN A 82 -26.16 3.33 -14.84
N GLY A 83 -25.39 2.42 -15.42
CA GLY A 83 -25.84 1.12 -15.94
C GLY A 83 -25.84 -0.04 -14.93
N PHE A 84 -25.25 0.13 -13.76
CA PHE A 84 -25.15 -0.92 -12.73
C PHE A 84 -26.38 -0.98 -11.79
N SER A 85 -27.53 -0.45 -12.20
CA SER A 85 -28.76 -0.57 -11.42
C SER A 85 -29.46 -1.90 -11.69
N LEU A 86 -30.00 -2.52 -10.62
CA LEU A 86 -30.67 -3.83 -10.56
C LEU A 86 -31.85 -4.07 -11.54
N LYS A 87 -32.18 -3.14 -12.44
CA LYS A 87 -33.32 -3.22 -13.36
C LYS A 87 -32.95 -3.41 -14.84
N GLY A 88 -31.67 -3.62 -15.20
CA GLY A 88 -31.23 -3.82 -16.57
C GLY A 88 -30.98 -5.30 -16.89
N LYS A 89 -31.11 -5.70 -18.19
CA LYS A 89 -30.59 -6.96 -18.71
C LYS A 89 -29.09 -7.01 -18.38
N ASN A 90 -28.60 -8.08 -17.76
CA ASN A 90 -27.19 -8.28 -17.35
C ASN A 90 -26.24 -8.26 -18.59
N LEU A 91 -25.98 -7.08 -19.15
CA LEU A 91 -25.12 -6.88 -20.33
C LEU A 91 -23.65 -6.56 -19.95
N GLY A 92 -23.33 -6.58 -18.66
CA GLY A 92 -21.95 -6.37 -18.19
C GLY A 92 -21.42 -4.96 -18.44
N LEU A 93 -20.11 -4.84 -18.67
CA LEU A 93 -19.45 -3.59 -19.04
C LEU A 93 -19.85 -3.09 -20.45
N ASP A 94 -20.36 -3.97 -21.30
CA ASP A 94 -20.80 -3.63 -22.66
C ASP A 94 -22.20 -2.97 -22.71
N ASP A 95 -22.84 -2.75 -21.55
CA ASP A 95 -24.08 -1.94 -21.48
C ASP A 95 -23.76 -0.50 -21.88
N GLU A 96 -24.49 0.04 -22.87
CA GLU A 96 -24.32 1.42 -23.37
C GLU A 96 -24.33 2.49 -22.26
N ARG A 97 -24.94 2.20 -21.11
CA ARG A 97 -24.95 3.10 -19.95
C ARG A 97 -23.63 3.15 -19.17
N ASN A 98 -22.70 2.24 -19.44
CA ASN A 98 -21.38 2.15 -18.82
C ASN A 98 -20.26 2.70 -19.71
N PHE A 99 -20.63 3.28 -20.85
CA PHE A 99 -19.67 3.77 -21.85
C PHE A 99 -18.63 4.75 -21.26
N LEU A 100 -18.97 5.58 -20.29
CA LEU A 100 -18.03 6.54 -19.68
C LEU A 100 -16.92 5.83 -18.88
N PHE A 101 -17.21 4.68 -18.31
CA PHE A 101 -16.20 3.83 -17.69
C PHE A 101 -15.23 3.26 -18.74
N LEU A 102 -15.75 2.84 -19.89
CA LEU A 102 -14.91 2.35 -20.99
C LEU A 102 -14.05 3.45 -21.58
N GLU A 103 -14.59 4.68 -21.70
CA GLU A 103 -13.84 5.85 -22.14
C GLU A 103 -12.67 6.18 -21.18
N TYR A 104 -12.89 6.02 -19.87
CA TYR A 104 -11.83 6.14 -18.88
C TYR A 104 -10.71 5.11 -19.13
N LEU A 105 -11.05 3.83 -19.32
CA LEU A 105 -10.06 2.77 -19.58
C LEU A 105 -9.34 2.95 -20.92
N GLU A 106 -10.03 3.44 -21.98
CA GLU A 106 -9.37 3.80 -23.24
C GLU A 106 -8.27 4.85 -23.02
N LEU A 107 -8.54 5.87 -22.21
CA LEU A 107 -7.52 6.88 -21.89
C LEU A 107 -6.37 6.30 -21.05
N VAL A 108 -6.66 5.39 -20.10
CA VAL A 108 -5.61 4.66 -19.37
C VAL A 108 -4.71 3.88 -20.34
N GLU A 109 -5.30 3.15 -21.29
CA GLU A 109 -4.55 2.38 -22.29
C GLU A 109 -3.68 3.29 -23.18
N ARG A 110 -4.22 4.42 -23.66
CA ARG A 110 -3.52 5.35 -24.56
C ARG A 110 -2.43 6.16 -23.88
N VAL A 111 -2.60 6.52 -22.60
CA VAL A 111 -1.60 7.26 -21.80
C VAL A 111 -0.59 6.29 -21.19
N ASN A 112 -1.01 5.08 -20.85
CA ASN A 112 -0.21 4.00 -20.27
C ASN A 112 0.53 4.43 -18.97
N PRO A 113 -0.20 4.94 -17.94
CA PRO A 113 0.40 5.42 -16.71
C PRO A 113 1.02 4.28 -15.89
N GLU A 114 1.86 4.62 -14.92
CA GLU A 114 2.42 3.67 -13.93
C GLU A 114 1.34 3.17 -12.96
N ILE A 115 0.46 4.09 -12.55
CA ILE A 115 -0.62 3.84 -11.60
C ILE A 115 -1.91 4.54 -12.06
N PHE A 116 -3.06 3.92 -11.76
CA PHE A 116 -4.33 4.63 -11.84
C PHE A 116 -5.29 4.23 -10.73
N ILE A 117 -6.21 5.15 -10.39
CA ILE A 117 -7.21 4.93 -9.34
C ILE A 117 -8.59 5.26 -9.87
N ILE A 118 -9.52 4.33 -9.71
CA ILE A 118 -10.94 4.53 -10.02
C ILE A 118 -11.72 4.60 -8.71
N GLU A 119 -12.47 5.68 -8.52
CA GLU A 119 -13.47 5.81 -7.45
C GLU A 119 -14.86 5.58 -7.99
N ASN A 120 -15.73 4.94 -7.20
CA ASN A 120 -17.13 4.80 -7.56
C ASN A 120 -18.04 4.59 -6.33
N VAL A 121 -19.37 4.57 -6.59
CA VAL A 121 -20.36 4.31 -5.53
C VAL A 121 -20.26 2.88 -5.01
N LYS A 122 -20.47 2.70 -3.69
CA LYS A 122 -20.45 1.39 -3.01
C LYS A 122 -21.26 0.29 -3.73
N ASN A 123 -22.40 0.67 -4.31
CA ASN A 123 -23.29 -0.30 -4.94
C ASN A 123 -22.63 -1.08 -6.09
N LEU A 124 -21.64 -0.49 -6.78
CA LEU A 124 -20.86 -1.18 -7.81
C LEU A 124 -20.16 -2.44 -7.27
N TYR A 125 -19.68 -2.41 -6.05
CA TYR A 125 -18.93 -3.53 -5.46
C TYR A 125 -19.75 -4.80 -5.31
N ASN A 126 -21.03 -4.66 -4.92
CA ASN A 126 -21.92 -5.77 -4.65
C ASN A 126 -22.96 -6.02 -5.76
N ALA A 127 -23.01 -5.17 -6.79
CA ALA A 127 -23.98 -5.28 -7.87
C ALA A 127 -23.88 -6.67 -8.54
N VAL A 128 -25.04 -7.30 -8.71
CA VAL A 128 -25.18 -8.65 -9.30
C VAL A 128 -24.23 -9.67 -8.65
N GLY A 129 -24.20 -9.71 -7.30
CA GLY A 129 -23.36 -10.66 -6.56
C GLY A 129 -21.84 -10.42 -6.72
N GLY A 130 -21.42 -9.22 -7.10
CA GLY A 130 -20.01 -8.87 -7.33
C GLY A 130 -19.51 -9.09 -8.75
N TYR A 131 -20.37 -9.52 -9.68
CA TYR A 131 -20.02 -9.79 -11.09
C TYR A 131 -19.29 -8.60 -11.75
N PHE A 132 -19.82 -7.39 -11.61
CA PHE A 132 -19.19 -6.20 -12.22
C PHE A 132 -17.82 -5.86 -11.63
N ARG A 133 -17.65 -6.07 -10.34
CA ARG A 133 -16.33 -5.89 -9.68
C ARG A 133 -15.30 -6.83 -10.31
N GLU A 134 -15.63 -8.10 -10.46
CA GLU A 134 -14.73 -9.11 -11.04
C GLU A 134 -14.43 -8.81 -12.51
N GLU A 135 -15.42 -8.37 -13.27
CA GLU A 135 -15.25 -7.99 -14.68
C GLU A 135 -14.28 -6.81 -14.83
N ILE A 136 -14.43 -5.79 -13.98
CA ILE A 136 -13.51 -4.63 -13.92
C ILE A 136 -12.09 -5.09 -13.55
N ILE A 137 -11.94 -5.92 -12.51
CA ILE A 137 -10.65 -6.45 -12.08
C ILE A 137 -9.98 -7.23 -13.21
N ASN A 138 -10.73 -8.11 -13.90
CA ASN A 138 -10.19 -8.92 -15.00
C ASN A 138 -9.76 -8.03 -16.18
N LYS A 139 -10.55 -7.00 -16.52
CA LYS A 139 -10.19 -6.07 -17.59
C LYS A 139 -8.91 -5.31 -17.26
N ILE A 140 -8.76 -4.82 -16.02
CA ILE A 140 -7.55 -4.15 -15.55
C ILE A 140 -6.32 -5.09 -15.57
N LYS A 141 -6.49 -6.35 -15.13
CA LYS A 141 -5.42 -7.36 -15.20
C LYS A 141 -5.00 -7.65 -16.64
N ASN A 142 -5.95 -7.74 -17.57
CA ASN A 142 -5.65 -7.96 -18.99
C ASN A 142 -4.91 -6.77 -19.63
N MET A 143 -4.99 -5.57 -19.06
CA MET A 143 -4.19 -4.40 -19.42
C MET A 143 -2.77 -4.42 -18.84
N GLY A 144 -2.39 -5.47 -18.06
CA GLY A 144 -1.06 -5.64 -17.48
C GLY A 144 -0.86 -4.97 -16.12
N TYR A 145 -1.92 -4.66 -15.39
CA TYR A 145 -1.83 -4.04 -14.05
C TYR A 145 -2.17 -5.04 -12.94
N ALA A 146 -1.42 -5.00 -11.85
CA ALA A 146 -1.85 -5.54 -10.57
C ALA A 146 -2.94 -4.62 -9.99
N VAL A 147 -4.05 -5.16 -9.50
CA VAL A 147 -5.18 -4.35 -9.03
C VAL A 147 -5.71 -4.84 -7.69
N ASN A 148 -5.91 -3.90 -6.76
CA ASN A 148 -6.61 -4.11 -5.49
C ASN A 148 -7.91 -3.32 -5.48
N CYS A 149 -8.96 -3.88 -4.84
CA CYS A 149 -10.29 -3.27 -4.79
C CYS A 149 -10.87 -3.35 -3.38
N LYS A 150 -11.32 -2.21 -2.85
CA LYS A 150 -11.89 -2.14 -1.49
C LYS A 150 -12.93 -1.05 -1.37
N ILE A 151 -13.92 -1.26 -0.49
CA ILE A 151 -14.80 -0.20 -0.03
C ILE A 151 -14.13 0.52 1.13
N LEU A 152 -13.96 1.83 0.99
CA LEU A 152 -13.48 2.71 2.05
C LEU A 152 -14.62 3.58 2.57
N ASN A 153 -14.64 3.82 3.88
CA ASN A 153 -15.55 4.78 4.49
C ASN A 153 -14.76 6.02 4.92
N ALA A 154 -15.14 7.18 4.42
CA ALA A 154 -14.43 8.43 4.65
C ALA A 154 -14.23 8.76 6.15
N LYS A 155 -15.20 8.39 7.01
CA LYS A 155 -15.09 8.58 8.47
C LYS A 155 -13.87 7.90 9.10
N ASP A 156 -13.42 6.81 8.50
CA ASP A 156 -12.25 6.06 8.98
C ASP A 156 -10.92 6.78 8.69
N TYR A 157 -10.97 7.93 8.02
CA TYR A 157 -9.79 8.71 7.57
C TYR A 157 -9.88 10.19 7.97
N GLY A 158 -10.53 10.48 9.10
CA GLY A 158 -10.63 11.83 9.65
C GLY A 158 -11.65 12.76 8.95
N VAL A 159 -12.52 12.20 8.11
CA VAL A 159 -13.61 12.95 7.47
C VAL A 159 -14.87 12.86 8.34
N PRO A 160 -15.51 13.94 8.75
CA PRO A 160 -16.69 13.93 9.62
C PRO A 160 -17.96 13.47 8.89
N GLN A 161 -17.85 12.43 8.05
CA GLN A 161 -18.93 11.97 7.18
C GLN A 161 -18.89 10.46 6.97
N ASN A 162 -20.03 9.81 7.13
CA ASN A 162 -20.26 8.43 6.74
C ASN A 162 -20.50 8.35 5.23
N ARG A 163 -19.41 8.22 4.46
CA ARG A 163 -19.42 8.15 2.98
C ARG A 163 -18.62 6.97 2.52
N GLU A 164 -19.32 5.94 2.05
CA GLU A 164 -18.71 4.72 1.53
C GLU A 164 -18.56 4.79 0.01
N ARG A 165 -17.34 4.50 -0.47
CA ARG A 165 -16.99 4.44 -1.89
C ARG A 165 -16.11 3.23 -2.16
N VAL A 166 -16.27 2.65 -3.33
CA VAL A 166 -15.34 1.63 -3.82
C VAL A 166 -14.18 2.29 -4.54
N PHE A 167 -12.99 1.80 -4.26
CA PHE A 167 -11.77 2.21 -4.95
C PHE A 167 -11.11 1.00 -5.59
N PHE A 168 -10.60 1.19 -6.81
CA PHE A 168 -9.71 0.28 -7.48
C PHE A 168 -8.37 1.01 -7.61
N ILE A 169 -7.30 0.45 -7.05
CA ILE A 169 -5.93 0.94 -7.23
C ILE A 169 -5.21 -0.06 -8.10
N ALA A 170 -4.70 0.40 -9.24
CA ALA A 170 -3.99 -0.44 -10.20
C ALA A 170 -2.59 0.12 -10.47
N HIS A 171 -1.57 -0.71 -10.37
CA HIS A 171 -0.18 -0.36 -10.60
C HIS A 171 0.49 -1.41 -11.49
N LYS A 172 1.45 -1.02 -12.35
CA LYS A 172 2.08 -1.92 -13.31
C LYS A 172 2.88 -3.06 -12.67
N GLU A 173 3.54 -2.78 -11.56
CA GLU A 173 4.50 -3.71 -10.94
C GLU A 173 4.09 -4.13 -9.53
N LEU A 174 3.39 -3.26 -8.79
CA LEU A 174 3.12 -3.44 -7.36
C LEU A 174 1.66 -3.78 -7.09
N PHE A 175 1.41 -4.68 -6.15
CA PHE A 175 0.10 -4.85 -5.54
C PHE A 175 -0.02 -3.94 -4.33
N LEU A 176 -0.65 -2.77 -4.51
CA LEU A 176 -0.74 -1.74 -3.49
C LEU A 176 -1.90 -1.99 -2.53
N ASP A 177 -1.63 -1.90 -1.23
CA ASP A 177 -2.63 -1.99 -0.18
C ASP A 177 -3.28 -0.65 0.13
N PHE A 178 -4.52 -0.73 0.66
CA PHE A 178 -5.26 0.45 1.10
C PHE A 178 -4.77 0.94 2.47
N PRO A 179 -4.92 2.27 2.73
CA PRO A 179 -4.48 2.85 3.99
C PRO A 179 -5.15 2.19 5.20
N SER A 180 -4.44 2.14 6.32
CA SER A 180 -4.98 1.75 7.61
C SER A 180 -5.93 2.83 8.13
N LYS A 181 -6.93 2.41 8.92
CA LYS A 181 -7.92 3.32 9.50
C LYS A 181 -7.30 4.20 10.58
N SER A 182 -7.76 5.45 10.67
CA SER A 182 -7.47 6.33 11.80
C SER A 182 -8.08 5.81 13.10
N SER A 183 -7.41 6.04 14.20
CA SER A 183 -7.90 5.71 15.55
C SER A 183 -8.92 6.70 16.13
N SER A 184 -9.05 7.89 15.53
CA SER A 184 -9.93 8.96 16.01
C SER A 184 -11.01 9.30 14.99
N LEU A 185 -12.26 9.40 15.44
CA LEU A 185 -13.38 9.92 14.65
C LEU A 185 -13.48 11.42 14.83
N VAL A 186 -13.77 12.13 13.73
CA VAL A 186 -14.15 13.55 13.70
C VAL A 186 -15.65 13.61 13.52
N ASN A 187 -16.36 14.37 14.34
CA ASN A 187 -17.82 14.50 14.30
C ASN A 187 -18.27 15.85 13.69
N VAL A 188 -19.58 16.04 13.59
CA VAL A 188 -20.16 17.28 13.05
C VAL A 188 -19.79 18.50 13.89
N ARG A 189 -19.74 18.37 15.23
CA ARG A 189 -19.36 19.45 16.15
C ARG A 189 -17.93 19.90 15.86
N ASP A 190 -17.00 18.96 15.73
CA ASP A 190 -15.61 19.23 15.39
C ASP A 190 -15.49 19.97 14.06
N ALA A 191 -16.38 19.71 13.11
CA ALA A 191 -16.30 20.28 11.77
C ALA A 191 -16.86 21.71 11.67
N ILE A 192 -18.03 21.99 12.27
CA ILE A 192 -18.80 23.18 11.93
C ILE A 192 -19.32 24.00 13.13
N SER A 193 -19.00 23.66 14.38
CA SER A 193 -19.55 24.39 15.53
C SER A 193 -19.16 25.89 15.56
N ASP A 194 -17.99 26.24 15.03
CA ASP A 194 -17.54 27.62 14.91
C ASP A 194 -18.21 28.45 13.78
N LEU A 195 -19.06 27.79 12.99
CA LEU A 195 -19.86 28.42 11.91
C LEU A 195 -21.37 28.56 12.26
N SER A 196 -21.75 28.24 13.49
CA SER A 196 -23.15 28.10 13.91
C SER A 196 -23.79 29.43 14.34
N TYR A 197 -23.77 30.45 13.48
CA TYR A 197 -24.28 31.78 13.80
C TYR A 197 -25.16 32.43 12.71
N LEU A 198 -25.39 31.77 11.56
CA LEU A 198 -26.25 32.31 10.48
C LEU A 198 -27.64 31.71 10.53
N GLU A 199 -28.67 32.54 10.42
CA GLU A 199 -30.03 32.10 10.16
C GLU A 199 -30.31 31.96 8.65
N SER A 200 -31.53 31.53 8.32
CA SER A 200 -31.99 31.36 6.92
C SER A 200 -31.88 32.65 6.14
N GLY A 201 -31.19 32.62 4.99
CA GLY A 201 -31.02 33.79 4.10
C GLY A 201 -29.84 34.70 4.44
N GLU A 202 -29.10 34.42 5.52
CA GLU A 202 -27.95 35.22 5.94
C GLU A 202 -26.63 34.72 5.33
N GLY A 203 -25.59 35.55 5.45
CA GLY A 203 -24.23 35.24 5.04
C GLY A 203 -23.82 35.92 3.74
N ALA A 204 -22.57 35.68 3.34
CA ALA A 204 -21.99 36.26 2.11
C ALA A 204 -20.95 35.29 1.49
N VAL A 205 -20.56 35.61 0.25
CA VAL A 205 -19.55 34.81 -0.47
C VAL A 205 -18.21 34.82 0.26
N GLU A 206 -17.83 35.95 0.84
CA GLU A 206 -16.62 36.11 1.64
C GLU A 206 -16.92 36.90 2.91
N THR A 207 -16.46 36.41 4.06
CA THR A 207 -16.63 37.04 5.37
C THR A 207 -15.45 36.78 6.29
N ASP A 208 -15.36 37.52 7.39
CA ASP A 208 -14.50 37.18 8.52
C ASP A 208 -15.14 36.07 9.38
N TYR A 209 -14.31 35.36 10.13
CA TYR A 209 -14.80 34.42 11.15
C TYR A 209 -15.36 35.17 12.36
N LYS A 210 -16.59 34.87 12.74
CA LYS A 210 -17.23 35.46 13.93
C LYS A 210 -16.86 34.72 15.23
N MET A 211 -16.46 33.47 15.15
CA MET A 211 -16.11 32.62 16.30
C MET A 211 -14.68 32.11 16.19
N LYS A 212 -14.04 31.85 17.33
CA LYS A 212 -12.75 31.15 17.39
C LYS A 212 -12.92 29.67 17.07
N PRO A 213 -11.87 28.96 16.57
CA PRO A 213 -11.95 27.53 16.36
C PRO A 213 -12.11 26.80 17.70
N GLN A 214 -12.97 25.78 17.75
CA GLN A 214 -13.33 25.02 18.94
C GLN A 214 -12.77 23.59 18.94
N SER A 215 -12.14 23.17 17.82
CA SER A 215 -11.52 21.85 17.66
C SER A 215 -10.22 21.97 16.86
N GLU A 216 -9.38 20.94 16.93
CA GLU A 216 -8.18 20.84 16.08
C GLU A 216 -8.54 20.72 14.60
N TYR A 217 -9.65 20.04 14.29
CA TYR A 217 -10.15 19.96 12.92
C TYR A 217 -10.49 21.35 12.35
N GLN A 218 -11.18 22.20 13.10
CA GLN A 218 -11.47 23.57 12.68
C GLN A 218 -10.20 24.40 12.50
N LYS A 219 -9.20 24.26 13.37
CA LYS A 219 -7.90 24.94 13.23
C LYS A 219 -7.22 24.53 11.91
N MET A 220 -7.23 23.24 11.59
CA MET A 220 -6.65 22.70 10.36
C MET A 220 -7.40 23.20 9.10
N MET A 221 -8.72 23.37 9.17
CA MET A 221 -9.54 23.77 8.02
C MET A 221 -9.52 25.26 7.72
N ARG A 222 -9.22 26.12 8.69
CA ARG A 222 -9.33 27.57 8.56
C ARG A 222 -8.35 28.19 7.58
N ALA A 223 -8.82 29.26 6.95
CA ALA A 223 -8.06 30.18 6.11
C ALA A 223 -8.05 31.60 6.70
N THR A 224 -7.52 32.58 5.97
CA THR A 224 -7.56 33.98 6.36
C THR A 224 -8.99 34.54 6.33
N LYS A 225 -9.79 34.13 5.36
CA LYS A 225 -11.20 34.52 5.17
C LYS A 225 -12.08 33.28 5.03
N LEU A 226 -13.33 33.41 5.40
CA LEU A 226 -14.35 32.39 5.26
C LEU A 226 -15.09 32.58 3.93
N GLN A 227 -15.08 31.54 3.11
CA GLN A 227 -15.68 31.51 1.77
C GLN A 227 -16.98 30.72 1.75
N TYR A 228 -18.00 31.18 1.03
CA TYR A 228 -19.26 30.45 0.79
C TYR A 228 -20.06 30.08 2.04
N HIS A 229 -19.93 30.84 3.11
CA HIS A 229 -20.78 30.69 4.29
C HIS A 229 -22.08 31.50 4.12
N ILE A 230 -22.97 30.97 3.27
CA ILE A 230 -24.23 31.59 2.86
C ILE A 230 -25.36 30.58 3.10
N ALA A 231 -26.27 30.92 4.00
CA ALA A 231 -27.47 30.13 4.25
C ALA A 231 -28.48 30.25 3.10
N SER A 232 -29.14 29.13 2.78
CA SER A 232 -30.26 29.15 1.85
C SER A 232 -31.41 29.99 2.42
N ASN A 233 -32.06 30.81 1.57
CA ASN A 233 -33.27 31.48 1.95
C ASN A 233 -34.47 30.52 1.84
N HIS A 234 -34.90 29.97 2.98
CA HIS A 234 -35.98 29.00 3.06
C HIS A 234 -37.35 29.71 3.18
N SER A 235 -38.38 29.06 2.64
CA SER A 235 -39.76 29.58 2.79
C SER A 235 -40.18 29.59 4.26
N LYS A 236 -41.10 30.48 4.63
CA LYS A 236 -41.68 30.54 5.97
C LYS A 236 -42.24 29.18 6.43
N MET A 237 -42.84 28.41 5.51
CA MET A 237 -43.33 27.06 5.78
C MET A 237 -42.19 26.11 6.14
N ALA A 238 -41.06 26.13 5.43
CA ALA A 238 -39.91 25.30 5.71
C ALA A 238 -39.28 25.62 7.09
N ILE A 239 -39.12 26.92 7.38
CA ILE A 239 -38.63 27.41 8.68
C ILE A 239 -39.56 26.95 9.81
N ASN A 240 -40.88 27.09 9.64
CA ASN A 240 -41.87 26.66 10.64
C ASN A 240 -41.81 25.14 10.88
N LYS A 241 -41.63 24.33 9.85
CA LYS A 241 -41.41 22.89 10.02
C LYS A 241 -40.14 22.59 10.83
N LEU A 242 -39.02 23.26 10.50
CA LEU A 242 -37.79 23.08 11.25
C LEU A 242 -37.91 23.54 12.72
N LYS A 243 -38.71 24.58 13.02
CA LYS A 243 -38.98 25.00 14.40
C LYS A 243 -39.73 23.95 15.22
N MET A 244 -40.54 23.09 14.57
CA MET A 244 -41.26 21.99 15.23
C MET A 244 -40.35 20.79 15.50
N ILE A 245 -39.20 20.67 14.82
CA ILE A 245 -38.26 19.59 14.97
C ILE A 245 -37.22 19.99 16.04
N PRO A 246 -37.13 19.26 17.18
CA PRO A 246 -36.13 19.55 18.20
C PRO A 246 -34.70 19.46 17.64
N PRO A 247 -33.70 20.04 18.34
CA PRO A 247 -32.30 19.86 18.01
C PRO A 247 -31.96 18.39 17.79
N GLU A 248 -31.17 18.10 16.74
CA GLU A 248 -30.64 16.76 16.40
C GLU A 248 -31.68 15.69 16.02
N CYS A 249 -32.98 16.03 16.02
CA CYS A 249 -34.10 15.13 15.70
C CYS A 249 -34.45 15.16 14.20
N GLY A 250 -35.49 14.43 13.81
CA GLY A 250 -35.95 14.30 12.45
C GLY A 250 -37.46 14.47 12.28
N LYS A 251 -37.97 14.15 11.09
CA LYS A 251 -39.35 14.33 10.69
C LYS A 251 -40.38 13.59 11.55
N GLU A 252 -39.96 12.64 12.33
CA GLU A 252 -40.77 11.88 13.29
C GLU A 252 -41.44 12.81 14.33
N HIS A 253 -40.88 13.99 14.56
CA HIS A 253 -41.44 15.04 15.43
C HIS A 253 -42.40 16.00 14.70
N LEU A 254 -42.59 15.85 13.36
CA LEU A 254 -43.58 16.59 12.62
C LEU A 254 -44.95 15.92 12.64
N PRO A 255 -46.07 16.65 12.73
CA PRO A 255 -47.39 16.11 12.46
C PRO A 255 -47.44 15.39 11.11
N GLN A 256 -48.13 14.26 11.02
CA GLN A 256 -48.15 13.39 9.85
C GLN A 256 -48.54 14.12 8.56
N HIS A 257 -49.49 15.05 8.62
CA HIS A 257 -49.91 15.84 7.47
C HIS A 257 -48.83 16.79 6.91
N LEU A 258 -47.77 17.04 7.67
CA LEU A 258 -46.61 17.84 7.27
C LEU A 258 -45.43 17.02 6.72
N HIS A 259 -45.50 15.70 6.77
CA HIS A 259 -44.40 14.84 6.26
C HIS A 259 -44.15 14.97 4.76
N GLY A 260 -45.21 15.34 3.97
CA GLY A 260 -45.10 15.42 2.51
C GLY A 260 -45.08 14.06 1.81
N LYS A 261 -44.99 14.06 0.47
CA LYS A 261 -45.03 12.82 -0.37
C LYS A 261 -43.66 12.15 -0.52
N GLN A 262 -42.63 12.55 0.21
CA GLN A 262 -41.28 12.10 0.04
C GLN A 262 -41.06 10.69 0.65
N LYS A 263 -40.47 9.80 -0.15
CA LYS A 263 -40.25 8.40 0.23
C LYS A 263 -39.14 8.18 1.24
N PHE A 264 -38.19 9.11 1.37
CA PHE A 264 -37.02 8.94 2.26
C PHE A 264 -37.38 9.26 3.72
N SER A 265 -36.99 8.33 4.62
CA SER A 265 -37.21 8.49 6.06
C SER A 265 -36.42 9.64 6.68
N THR A 266 -35.29 10.00 6.11
CA THR A 266 -34.32 10.98 6.65
C THR A 266 -34.61 12.43 6.29
N THR A 267 -35.67 12.73 5.46
CA THR A 267 -36.03 14.10 5.07
C THR A 267 -36.38 14.94 6.30
N TRP A 268 -36.03 16.24 6.26
CA TRP A 268 -36.22 17.20 7.36
C TRP A 268 -35.34 16.90 8.60
N GLY A 269 -34.49 15.87 8.55
CA GLY A 269 -33.62 15.50 9.68
C GLY A 269 -32.53 16.56 9.91
N ARG A 270 -32.24 16.81 11.19
CA ARG A 270 -31.13 17.63 11.64
C ARG A 270 -29.89 16.74 11.78
N LEU A 271 -28.71 17.27 11.47
CA LEU A 271 -27.45 16.64 11.83
C LEU A 271 -27.34 16.52 13.35
N VAL A 272 -26.54 15.56 13.80
CA VAL A 272 -26.26 15.29 15.22
C VAL A 272 -24.85 15.75 15.53
N TRP A 273 -24.68 16.56 16.58
CA TRP A 273 -23.41 17.19 16.91
C TRP A 273 -22.29 16.17 17.16
N ASP A 274 -22.58 15.17 17.97
CA ASP A 274 -21.57 14.23 18.46
C ASP A 274 -21.53 12.93 17.63
N ASP A 275 -22.10 12.98 16.41
CA ASP A 275 -22.03 11.88 15.43
C ASP A 275 -21.41 12.39 14.10
N VAL A 276 -21.08 11.45 13.21
CA VAL A 276 -20.64 11.76 11.85
C VAL A 276 -21.85 12.11 10.97
N SER A 277 -21.67 13.05 10.05
CA SER A 277 -22.72 13.37 9.08
C SER A 277 -23.03 12.15 8.18
N PRO A 278 -24.30 11.95 7.79
CA PRO A 278 -24.59 11.07 6.65
C PRO A 278 -23.91 11.61 5.38
N THR A 279 -23.93 10.82 4.31
CA THR A 279 -23.34 11.23 3.02
C THR A 279 -23.97 12.54 2.54
N ILE A 280 -23.14 13.57 2.34
CA ILE A 280 -23.52 14.83 1.73
C ILE A 280 -23.82 14.59 0.25
N ASP A 281 -25.04 14.90 -0.18
CA ASP A 281 -25.50 14.82 -1.57
C ASP A 281 -25.37 16.16 -2.32
N THR A 282 -25.82 16.22 -3.56
CA THR A 282 -25.75 17.43 -4.40
C THR A 282 -26.83 18.46 -4.08
N ARG A 283 -27.75 18.17 -3.16
CA ARG A 283 -28.92 19.00 -2.78
C ARG A 283 -29.03 19.20 -1.27
N PHE A 284 -27.90 19.14 -0.57
CA PHE A 284 -27.82 19.31 0.89
C PHE A 284 -28.31 20.69 1.37
N ASP A 285 -28.45 21.67 0.47
CA ASP A 285 -28.95 22.99 0.76
C ASP A 285 -30.49 23.05 0.93
N THR A 286 -31.16 21.89 0.90
CA THR A 286 -32.62 21.76 1.00
C THR A 286 -33.01 20.78 2.10
N PRO A 287 -33.72 21.22 3.17
CA PRO A 287 -34.09 20.35 4.31
C PRO A 287 -34.95 19.16 3.93
N SER A 288 -35.76 19.26 2.89
CA SER A 288 -36.66 18.21 2.43
C SER A 288 -35.96 17.10 1.65
N ASN A 289 -34.64 17.18 1.42
CA ASN A 289 -33.91 16.26 0.56
C ASN A 289 -33.12 15.19 1.33
N GLY A 290 -33.04 15.30 2.65
CA GLY A 290 -32.32 14.33 3.49
C GLY A 290 -32.11 14.87 4.91
N ARG A 291 -31.19 14.27 5.65
CA ARG A 291 -30.73 14.77 6.95
C ARG A 291 -29.66 15.83 6.75
N ASN A 292 -30.06 16.99 6.21
CA ASN A 292 -29.19 18.08 5.80
C ASN A 292 -29.43 19.39 6.59
N SER A 293 -30.29 19.35 7.62
CA SER A 293 -30.53 20.53 8.43
C SER A 293 -29.46 20.69 9.51
N HIS A 294 -29.13 21.97 9.81
CA HIS A 294 -28.19 22.30 10.87
C HIS A 294 -28.67 21.70 12.23
N PRO A 295 -27.82 21.23 13.11
CA PRO A 295 -28.21 20.56 14.36
C PRO A 295 -29.21 21.36 15.20
N VAL A 296 -29.07 22.69 15.30
CA VAL A 296 -29.91 23.57 16.13
C VAL A 296 -30.57 24.70 15.38
N LEU A 297 -29.95 25.26 14.33
CA LEU A 297 -30.50 26.40 13.58
C LEU A 297 -31.61 25.96 12.60
N HIS A 298 -32.52 26.88 12.24
CA HIS A 298 -33.71 26.53 11.46
C HIS A 298 -33.46 26.65 9.94
N ARG A 299 -32.40 26.01 9.47
CA ARG A 299 -31.94 26.00 8.07
C ARG A 299 -31.24 24.71 7.68
N ALA A 300 -31.08 24.47 6.39
CA ALA A 300 -30.11 23.52 5.89
C ALA A 300 -28.67 24.01 6.14
N ILE A 301 -27.69 23.11 6.09
CA ILE A 301 -26.28 23.48 6.16
C ILE A 301 -25.88 24.37 4.97
N THR A 302 -24.92 25.26 5.21
CA THR A 302 -24.35 26.13 4.17
C THR A 302 -23.38 25.38 3.28
N PRO A 303 -23.03 25.88 2.07
CA PRO A 303 -21.99 25.27 1.24
C PRO A 303 -20.65 25.12 1.98
N ARG A 304 -20.24 26.08 2.83
CA ARG A 304 -19.01 25.99 3.59
C ARG A 304 -19.07 24.94 4.69
N GLU A 305 -20.17 24.83 5.41
CA GLU A 305 -20.39 23.76 6.40
C GLU A 305 -20.31 22.38 5.72
N ALA A 306 -20.97 22.22 4.57
CA ALA A 306 -20.89 20.98 3.78
C ALA A 306 -19.47 20.71 3.24
N ALA A 307 -18.75 21.73 2.78
CA ALA A 307 -17.37 21.60 2.32
C ALA A 307 -16.44 21.13 3.44
N ARG A 308 -16.59 21.66 4.67
CA ARG A 308 -15.83 21.15 5.83
C ARG A 308 -16.21 19.73 6.22
N ILE A 309 -17.48 19.36 6.15
CA ILE A 309 -17.94 17.98 6.37
C ILE A 309 -17.36 17.04 5.30
N GLN A 310 -17.12 17.54 4.08
CA GLN A 310 -16.38 16.83 3.00
C GLN A 310 -14.85 16.95 3.13
N SER A 311 -14.35 17.58 4.18
CA SER A 311 -12.92 17.83 4.44
C SER A 311 -12.20 18.78 3.46
N PHE A 312 -12.92 19.66 2.76
CA PHE A 312 -12.28 20.79 2.09
C PHE A 312 -11.87 21.86 3.09
N SER A 313 -10.63 22.35 2.99
CA SER A 313 -10.19 23.51 3.78
C SER A 313 -10.89 24.79 3.30
N ASP A 314 -10.91 25.81 4.16
CA ASP A 314 -11.53 27.09 3.82
C ASP A 314 -10.75 27.87 2.75
N ASN A 315 -9.47 27.47 2.50
CA ASN A 315 -8.66 27.95 1.38
C ASN A 315 -9.15 27.47 0.01
N PHE A 316 -9.92 26.38 -0.02
CA PHE A 316 -10.43 25.85 -1.28
C PHE A 316 -11.61 26.71 -1.76
N TYR A 317 -11.42 27.32 -2.92
CA TYR A 317 -12.37 28.26 -3.51
C TYR A 317 -13.27 27.58 -4.54
N PHE A 318 -14.59 27.77 -4.45
CA PHE A 318 -15.54 27.25 -5.43
C PHE A 318 -15.98 28.34 -6.40
N LYS A 319 -16.20 28.03 -7.67
CA LYS A 319 -16.75 28.91 -8.72
C LYS A 319 -18.14 28.45 -9.16
N GLY A 320 -18.95 29.39 -9.59
CA GLY A 320 -20.29 29.13 -10.13
C GLY A 320 -21.42 29.55 -9.21
N THR A 321 -22.65 29.25 -9.62
CA THR A 321 -23.86 29.50 -8.83
C THR A 321 -23.88 28.58 -7.59
N LYS A 322 -24.68 28.95 -6.57
CA LYS A 322 -24.82 28.13 -5.36
C LYS A 322 -25.17 26.65 -5.67
N THR A 323 -26.10 26.43 -6.59
CA THR A 323 -26.48 25.07 -7.01
C THR A 323 -25.28 24.30 -7.61
N GLN A 324 -24.46 24.97 -8.42
CA GLN A 324 -23.25 24.37 -8.99
C GLN A 324 -22.21 24.08 -7.90
N VAL A 325 -22.04 24.97 -6.94
CA VAL A 325 -21.14 24.74 -5.77
C VAL A 325 -21.64 23.57 -4.94
N CYS A 326 -22.95 23.46 -4.68
CA CYS A 326 -23.50 22.29 -3.96
C CYS A 326 -23.25 20.98 -4.72
N LYS A 327 -23.37 20.93 -6.05
CA LYS A 327 -23.05 19.77 -6.87
C LYS A 327 -21.56 19.42 -6.78
N GLN A 328 -20.67 20.39 -6.87
CA GLN A 328 -19.22 20.19 -6.77
C GLN A 328 -18.84 19.57 -5.43
N ILE A 329 -19.38 20.07 -4.32
CA ILE A 329 -19.12 19.55 -2.97
C ILE A 329 -19.68 18.13 -2.82
N GLY A 330 -20.94 17.89 -3.19
CA GLY A 330 -21.62 16.60 -3.00
C GLY A 330 -21.00 15.46 -3.81
N ASN A 331 -20.49 15.75 -5.02
CA ASN A 331 -19.86 14.75 -5.90
C ASN A 331 -18.39 14.46 -5.56
N ALA A 332 -17.74 15.32 -4.79
CA ALA A 332 -16.30 15.21 -4.56
C ALA A 332 -15.88 13.94 -3.79
N VAL A 333 -14.69 13.46 -4.09
CA VAL A 333 -13.91 12.59 -3.20
C VAL A 333 -13.40 13.47 -2.06
N PRO A 334 -13.63 13.08 -0.77
CA PRO A 334 -13.16 13.88 0.36
C PRO A 334 -11.63 14.01 0.38
N PRO A 335 -11.08 15.25 0.46
CA PRO A 335 -9.63 15.46 0.43
C PRO A 335 -8.81 14.68 1.47
N LEU A 336 -9.29 14.53 2.71
CA LEU A 336 -8.55 13.74 3.71
C LEU A 336 -8.52 12.25 3.40
N LEU A 337 -9.57 11.69 2.78
CA LEU A 337 -9.54 10.31 2.29
C LEU A 337 -8.54 10.16 1.14
N ALA A 338 -8.51 11.13 0.21
CA ALA A 338 -7.55 11.14 -0.88
C ALA A 338 -6.10 11.30 -0.38
N LYS A 339 -5.88 12.14 0.65
CA LYS A 339 -4.57 12.26 1.32
C LYS A 339 -4.12 10.93 1.94
N ALA A 340 -5.00 10.23 2.63
CA ALA A 340 -4.67 8.92 3.20
C ALA A 340 -4.26 7.90 2.13
N LEU A 341 -4.92 7.92 0.95
CA LEU A 341 -4.52 7.12 -0.20
C LEU A 341 -3.13 7.51 -0.71
N ALA A 342 -2.86 8.80 -0.86
CA ALA A 342 -1.56 9.31 -1.31
C ALA A 342 -0.43 8.88 -0.35
N ASP A 343 -0.63 9.06 0.95
CA ASP A 343 0.37 8.69 1.97
C ASP A 343 0.65 7.18 1.95
N SER A 344 -0.38 6.35 1.82
CA SER A 344 -0.24 4.90 1.72
C SER A 344 0.54 4.49 0.46
N ILE A 345 0.17 5.03 -0.70
CA ILE A 345 0.84 4.74 -1.98
C ILE A 345 2.31 5.18 -1.93
N ALA A 346 2.58 6.43 -1.50
CA ALA A 346 3.93 6.96 -1.40
C ALA A 346 4.82 6.11 -0.48
N ASN A 347 4.29 5.68 0.66
CA ASN A 347 5.02 4.83 1.60
C ASN A 347 5.37 3.49 0.97
N GLN A 348 4.42 2.81 0.31
CA GLN A 348 4.64 1.51 -0.30
C GLN A 348 5.63 1.59 -1.48
N VAL A 349 5.48 2.56 -2.37
CA VAL A 349 6.40 2.77 -3.50
C VAL A 349 7.81 3.13 -3.02
N ASN A 350 7.94 3.99 -2.00
CA ASN A 350 9.24 4.32 -1.40
C ASN A 350 9.88 3.10 -0.71
N GLN A 351 9.07 2.24 -0.10
CA GLN A 351 9.54 0.98 0.50
C GLN A 351 10.11 0.05 -0.57
N GLU A 352 9.39 -0.18 -1.67
CA GLU A 352 9.86 -0.99 -2.80
C GLU A 352 11.15 -0.43 -3.41
N GLN A 353 11.24 0.88 -3.63
CA GLN A 353 12.47 1.51 -4.12
C GLN A 353 13.65 1.40 -3.15
N ARG A 354 13.40 1.32 -1.82
CA ARG A 354 14.44 1.05 -0.81
C ARG A 354 14.82 -0.43 -0.79
N ILE A 355 13.83 -1.32 -0.98
CA ILE A 355 14.03 -2.76 -1.11
C ILE A 355 14.92 -3.08 -2.30
N GLU A 356 14.66 -2.53 -3.49
CA GLU A 356 15.50 -2.67 -4.67
C GLU A 356 16.94 -2.16 -4.47
N LYS A 357 17.16 -1.20 -3.56
CA LYS A 357 18.52 -0.70 -3.24
C LYS A 357 19.33 -1.61 -2.35
N ASN A 358 18.70 -2.40 -1.48
CA ASN A 358 19.38 -3.17 -0.45
C ASN A 358 19.41 -4.67 -0.72
N PHE A 359 18.45 -5.23 -1.47
CA PHE A 359 18.49 -6.62 -1.87
C PHE A 359 17.84 -6.88 -3.22
N THR A 360 18.31 -7.95 -3.85
CA THR A 360 17.69 -8.55 -5.05
C THR A 360 17.57 -10.05 -4.81
N ILE A 361 16.41 -10.63 -5.06
CA ILE A 361 16.23 -12.08 -4.95
C ILE A 361 15.57 -12.65 -6.20
N TYR A 362 15.92 -13.90 -6.53
CA TYR A 362 15.42 -14.61 -7.70
C TYR A 362 14.77 -15.93 -7.29
N ASN A 363 13.53 -16.16 -7.77
CA ASN A 363 12.95 -17.51 -7.74
C ASN A 363 13.46 -18.30 -8.95
N SER A 364 14.59 -18.95 -8.81
CA SER A 364 15.29 -19.59 -9.92
C SER A 364 16.26 -20.70 -9.45
N ASN A 365 16.82 -21.41 -10.43
CA ASN A 365 17.85 -22.41 -10.17
C ASN A 365 19.24 -21.76 -10.05
N ALA A 366 19.95 -22.04 -8.95
CA ALA A 366 21.27 -21.47 -8.66
C ALA A 366 22.31 -21.77 -9.76
N TYR A 367 22.26 -22.96 -10.38
CA TYR A 367 23.19 -23.34 -11.45
C TYR A 367 23.00 -22.53 -12.73
N SER A 368 21.76 -22.25 -13.12
CA SER A 368 21.48 -21.43 -14.30
C SER A 368 21.77 -19.95 -14.05
N MET A 369 21.54 -19.48 -12.83
CA MET A 369 21.76 -18.08 -12.46
C MET A 369 23.24 -17.70 -12.44
N VAL A 370 24.13 -18.56 -11.95
CA VAL A 370 25.57 -18.27 -11.92
C VAL A 370 26.16 -18.09 -13.32
N GLU A 371 25.68 -18.82 -14.32
CA GLU A 371 26.10 -18.64 -15.71
C GLU A 371 25.69 -17.26 -16.24
N SER A 372 24.48 -16.80 -15.90
CA SER A 372 24.03 -15.44 -16.24
C SER A 372 24.89 -14.38 -15.56
N PHE A 373 25.19 -14.54 -14.27
CA PHE A 373 26.05 -13.62 -13.50
C PHE A 373 27.46 -13.53 -14.08
N ILE A 374 28.05 -14.67 -14.49
CA ILE A 374 29.36 -14.70 -15.15
C ILE A 374 29.31 -13.91 -16.46
N LYS A 375 28.29 -14.11 -17.31
CA LYS A 375 28.12 -13.38 -18.58
C LYS A 375 27.95 -11.88 -18.37
N GLN A 376 27.30 -11.46 -17.29
CA GLN A 376 27.10 -10.06 -16.91
C GLN A 376 28.33 -9.41 -16.25
N GLY A 377 29.37 -10.19 -15.94
CA GLY A 377 30.55 -9.71 -15.24
C GLY A 377 30.31 -9.35 -13.77
N LEU A 378 29.23 -9.88 -13.17
CA LEU A 378 28.89 -9.62 -11.77
C LEU A 378 30.03 -10.06 -10.85
N LYS A 379 30.35 -9.23 -9.86
CA LYS A 379 31.23 -9.57 -8.75
C LYS A 379 30.50 -9.40 -7.43
N VAL A 380 30.73 -10.33 -6.50
CA VAL A 380 30.16 -10.31 -5.13
C VAL A 380 31.29 -10.33 -4.12
N ASN A 381 31.14 -9.60 -3.04
CA ASN A 381 32.19 -9.54 -2.00
C ASN A 381 32.22 -10.82 -1.17
N HIS A 382 31.06 -11.39 -0.82
CA HIS A 382 30.98 -12.58 0.01
C HIS A 382 29.90 -13.53 -0.49
N ILE A 383 30.14 -14.83 -0.32
CA ILE A 383 29.16 -15.89 -0.55
C ILE A 383 28.96 -16.62 0.79
N ILE A 384 27.81 -16.38 1.42
CA ILE A 384 27.46 -16.95 2.74
C ILE A 384 26.18 -17.74 2.56
N THR A 385 26.25 -19.07 2.70
CA THR A 385 25.16 -19.94 2.24
C THR A 385 25.04 -21.25 3.03
N ASP A 386 23.83 -21.80 3.02
CA ASP A 386 23.47 -23.09 3.61
C ASP A 386 22.86 -24.01 2.54
N PRO A 387 23.68 -24.66 1.69
CA PRO A 387 23.19 -25.53 0.61
C PRO A 387 22.50 -26.79 1.14
N PRO A 388 21.68 -27.49 0.34
CA PRO A 388 21.16 -28.81 0.69
C PRO A 388 22.24 -29.79 1.09
N TYR A 389 21.94 -30.68 2.06
CA TYR A 389 22.95 -31.63 2.61
C TYR A 389 22.77 -33.06 2.14
N ASN A 390 21.76 -33.36 1.31
CA ASN A 390 21.40 -34.75 0.93
C ASN A 390 21.17 -35.66 2.16
N ILE A 391 20.50 -35.13 3.17
CA ILE A 391 20.22 -35.88 4.41
C ILE A 391 18.80 -36.42 4.49
N SER A 392 17.96 -36.09 3.53
CA SER A 392 16.60 -36.61 3.40
C SER A 392 16.67 -38.13 3.16
N LYS A 393 15.94 -38.89 3.99
CA LYS A 393 15.80 -40.35 3.84
C LYS A 393 14.30 -40.66 3.77
N ASP A 394 13.92 -41.50 2.82
CA ASP A 394 12.61 -42.14 2.79
C ASP A 394 12.51 -43.13 3.95
N ASN A 395 11.95 -42.70 5.06
CA ASN A 395 11.73 -43.54 6.22
C ASN A 395 10.27 -43.99 6.29
N ASN A 396 10.01 -45.20 5.83
CA ASN A 396 8.81 -45.97 6.13
C ASN A 396 8.90 -46.53 7.57
N PHE A 397 8.61 -45.73 8.59
CA PHE A 397 8.39 -46.25 9.94
C PHE A 397 6.87 -46.32 10.25
N SER A 398 6.29 -47.46 9.93
CA SER A 398 4.95 -47.89 10.32
C SER A 398 4.88 -48.52 11.72
N THR A 399 5.69 -48.12 12.69
CA THR A 399 5.67 -48.65 14.03
C THR A 399 5.62 -47.56 15.07
N MET A 400 4.39 -47.20 15.47
CA MET A 400 3.91 -46.84 16.79
C MET A 400 2.64 -45.97 16.73
N ASN A 401 1.57 -46.52 17.24
CA ASN A 401 0.20 -46.00 17.21
C ASN A 401 -0.09 -44.75 18.09
N LYS A 402 0.81 -43.80 18.29
CA LYS A 402 0.46 -42.58 19.07
C LYS A 402 1.25 -41.28 18.78
N ALA A 403 2.11 -41.23 17.80
CA ALA A 403 2.66 -39.95 17.33
C ALA A 403 2.99 -40.07 15.85
N LYS A 404 2.26 -39.36 14.98
CA LYS A 404 2.68 -39.08 13.59
C LYS A 404 3.96 -38.26 13.64
N ARG A 405 5.11 -38.89 13.81
CA ARG A 405 6.41 -38.27 13.56
C ARG A 405 6.67 -38.40 12.07
N GLN A 406 6.60 -37.30 11.35
CA GLN A 406 7.14 -37.21 10.00
C GLN A 406 8.61 -37.58 10.05
N GLY A 407 9.04 -38.52 9.19
CA GLY A 407 10.43 -38.81 8.95
C GLY A 407 11.20 -37.56 8.53
N VAL A 408 12.53 -37.61 8.53
CA VAL A 408 13.40 -36.51 8.11
C VAL A 408 13.39 -36.46 6.57
N ASP A 409 12.24 -36.19 5.98
CA ASP A 409 12.09 -35.87 4.56
C ASP A 409 11.91 -34.35 4.46
N PHE A 410 12.95 -33.70 3.96
CA PHE A 410 12.94 -32.23 3.74
C PHE A 410 12.38 -31.85 2.36
N GLY A 411 12.01 -32.83 1.53
CA GLY A 411 11.53 -32.64 0.17
C GLY A 411 12.56 -33.02 -0.90
N ASP A 412 12.13 -33.01 -2.16
CA ASP A 412 12.96 -33.46 -3.29
C ASP A 412 14.19 -32.58 -3.55
N TRP A 413 14.18 -31.32 -3.05
CA TRP A 413 15.30 -30.41 -3.16
C TRP A 413 16.55 -30.84 -2.37
N ASP A 414 16.41 -31.68 -1.33
CA ASP A 414 17.49 -32.23 -0.54
C ASP A 414 17.86 -33.68 -0.96
N LYS A 415 17.37 -34.14 -2.12
CA LYS A 415 17.67 -35.47 -2.68
C LYS A 415 18.50 -35.27 -3.96
N ASN A 416 19.64 -35.99 -4.06
CA ASN A 416 20.52 -35.97 -5.24
C ASN A 416 21.08 -34.59 -5.63
N PHE A 417 21.24 -33.67 -4.66
CA PHE A 417 21.88 -32.39 -4.88
C PHE A 417 23.38 -32.56 -5.11
N ASP A 418 23.95 -31.90 -6.13
CA ASP A 418 25.40 -31.88 -6.31
C ASP A 418 26.04 -30.90 -5.31
N LEU A 419 26.65 -31.48 -4.28
CA LEU A 419 27.18 -30.73 -3.14
C LEU A 419 28.41 -29.87 -3.47
N PHE A 420 29.05 -30.04 -4.62
CA PHE A 420 30.41 -29.53 -4.84
C PHE A 420 30.59 -28.72 -6.12
N SER A 421 29.98 -29.09 -7.24
CA SER A 421 30.24 -28.44 -8.56
C SER A 421 29.88 -26.97 -8.61
N TRP A 422 28.86 -26.55 -7.87
CA TRP A 422 28.43 -25.17 -7.80
C TRP A 422 29.52 -24.24 -7.23
N ILE A 423 30.35 -24.71 -6.29
CA ILE A 423 31.41 -23.93 -5.64
C ILE A 423 32.38 -23.39 -6.70
N LYS A 424 32.80 -24.25 -7.64
CA LYS A 424 33.72 -23.88 -8.74
C LYS A 424 33.10 -22.77 -9.65
N SER A 425 31.83 -22.84 -9.91
CA SER A 425 31.14 -21.82 -10.74
C SER A 425 31.03 -20.49 -10.01
N TYR A 426 30.63 -20.53 -8.74
CA TYR A 426 30.46 -19.32 -7.91
C TYR A 426 31.81 -18.67 -7.54
N SER A 427 32.92 -19.41 -7.44
CA SER A 427 34.26 -18.83 -7.21
C SER A 427 34.69 -17.85 -8.31
N LYS A 428 34.15 -17.98 -9.54
CA LYS A 428 34.44 -17.09 -10.67
C LYS A 428 33.85 -15.70 -10.50
N ILE A 429 32.73 -15.57 -9.78
CA ILE A 429 32.07 -14.27 -9.51
C ILE A 429 32.48 -13.68 -8.16
N LEU A 430 33.25 -14.40 -7.36
CA LEU A 430 33.80 -13.87 -6.10
C LEU A 430 34.81 -12.76 -6.40
N ASP A 431 34.71 -11.64 -5.68
CA ASP A 431 35.66 -10.53 -5.75
C ASP A 431 37.09 -10.96 -5.33
N ASN A 432 38.10 -10.18 -5.69
CA ASN A 432 39.48 -10.51 -5.38
C ASN A 432 39.78 -10.57 -3.88
N ASN A 433 39.07 -9.78 -3.07
CA ASN A 433 39.17 -9.81 -1.60
C ASN A 433 37.99 -10.58 -0.97
N GLY A 434 37.27 -11.34 -1.74
CA GLY A 434 36.05 -12.00 -1.32
C GLY A 434 36.26 -13.27 -0.50
N SER A 435 35.21 -13.71 0.18
CA SER A 435 35.21 -14.91 1.00
C SER A 435 33.97 -15.78 0.79
N PHE A 436 34.14 -17.08 1.10
CA PHE A 436 33.07 -18.06 1.25
C PHE A 436 32.84 -18.38 2.71
N ILE A 437 31.57 -18.55 3.11
CA ILE A 437 31.17 -19.23 4.34
C ILE A 437 30.07 -20.21 3.96
N ILE A 438 30.39 -21.50 3.95
CA ILE A 438 29.51 -22.57 3.47
C ILE A 438 29.14 -23.48 4.64
N PHE A 439 27.90 -23.44 5.08
CA PHE A 439 27.39 -24.40 6.06
C PHE A 439 27.31 -25.79 5.45
N CYS A 440 27.62 -26.81 6.26
CA CYS A 440 27.63 -28.17 5.79
C CYS A 440 27.53 -29.20 6.92
N SER A 441 27.17 -30.43 6.56
CA SER A 441 27.31 -31.56 7.47
C SER A 441 28.80 -31.88 7.73
N TYR A 442 29.16 -32.25 8.96
CA TYR A 442 30.51 -32.67 9.33
C TYR A 442 31.08 -33.77 8.40
N ARG A 443 30.20 -34.53 7.73
CA ARG A 443 30.61 -35.62 6.81
C ARG A 443 31.26 -35.12 5.53
N PHE A 444 31.00 -33.86 5.16
CA PHE A 444 31.45 -33.29 3.89
C PHE A 444 32.52 -32.21 4.06
N LEU A 445 32.96 -31.94 5.28
CA LEU A 445 33.94 -30.87 5.57
C LEU A 445 35.21 -30.98 4.70
N SER A 446 35.88 -32.17 4.67
CA SER A 446 37.10 -32.34 3.87
C SER A 446 36.85 -32.11 2.38
N HIS A 447 35.76 -32.65 1.82
CA HIS A 447 35.46 -32.51 0.40
C HIS A 447 35.14 -31.06 0.01
N ILE A 448 34.50 -30.30 0.89
CA ILE A 448 34.24 -28.85 0.65
C ILE A 448 35.56 -28.09 0.72
N CYS A 449 36.43 -28.37 1.69
CA CYS A 449 37.77 -27.78 1.77
C CYS A 449 38.56 -28.04 0.49
N ASP A 450 38.66 -29.30 0.06
CA ASP A 450 39.36 -29.68 -1.16
C ASP A 450 38.78 -29.01 -2.41
N THR A 451 37.44 -28.90 -2.49
CA THR A 451 36.75 -28.24 -3.60
C THR A 451 37.05 -26.75 -3.63
N LEU A 452 37.05 -26.06 -2.50
CA LEU A 452 37.40 -24.65 -2.38
C LEU A 452 38.85 -24.39 -2.78
N GLU A 453 39.80 -25.21 -2.29
CA GLU A 453 41.21 -25.07 -2.63
C GLU A 453 41.48 -25.32 -4.13
N ASN A 454 40.77 -26.29 -4.72
CA ASN A 454 40.80 -26.54 -6.18
C ASN A 454 40.05 -25.45 -6.99
N SER A 455 39.32 -24.56 -6.33
CA SER A 455 38.55 -23.43 -6.95
C SER A 455 39.21 -22.07 -6.74
N ASN A 456 40.55 -22.05 -6.56
CA ASN A 456 41.35 -20.84 -6.33
C ASN A 456 40.97 -20.09 -5.04
N CYS A 457 40.59 -20.83 -4.00
CA CYS A 457 40.35 -20.32 -2.66
C CYS A 457 41.37 -20.92 -1.67
N GLU A 458 41.47 -20.35 -0.50
CA GLU A 458 42.30 -20.79 0.63
C GLU A 458 41.39 -20.93 1.85
N VAL A 459 41.31 -22.14 2.41
CA VAL A 459 40.52 -22.40 3.62
C VAL A 459 41.22 -21.78 4.83
N LYS A 460 40.51 -21.02 5.63
CA LYS A 460 41.05 -20.33 6.82
C LYS A 460 40.67 -21.02 8.11
N ASP A 461 39.41 -21.43 8.27
CA ASP A 461 38.95 -22.08 9.51
C ASP A 461 37.62 -22.80 9.29
N ILE A 462 37.25 -23.61 10.29
CA ILE A 462 35.95 -24.26 10.43
C ILE A 462 35.17 -23.52 11.53
N LEU A 463 34.09 -22.85 11.14
CA LEU A 463 33.19 -22.17 12.05
C LEU A 463 32.17 -23.18 12.62
N VAL A 464 31.87 -23.07 13.91
CA VAL A 464 30.96 -23.99 14.61
C VAL A 464 29.80 -23.19 15.21
N TRP A 465 28.57 -23.53 14.84
CA TRP A 465 27.40 -23.09 15.59
C TRP A 465 27.07 -24.14 16.67
N GLN A 466 27.31 -23.78 17.93
CA GLN A 466 26.94 -24.60 19.09
C GLN A 466 25.55 -24.19 19.57
N LYS A 467 24.62 -25.14 19.55
CA LYS A 467 23.22 -24.93 19.98
C LYS A 467 23.13 -24.95 21.49
N SER A 468 22.71 -23.85 22.11
CA SER A 468 22.58 -23.78 23.58
C SER A 468 21.40 -24.61 24.13
N ASN A 469 20.41 -24.94 23.30
CA ASN A 469 19.24 -25.75 23.64
C ASN A 469 18.97 -26.81 22.56
N PRO A 470 19.88 -27.76 22.35
CA PRO A 470 19.71 -28.77 21.32
C PRO A 470 18.52 -29.69 21.64
N MET A 471 17.87 -30.20 20.58
CA MET A 471 16.74 -31.10 20.73
C MET A 471 17.27 -32.56 20.91
N PRO A 472 17.14 -33.17 22.09
CA PRO A 472 17.62 -34.53 22.33
C PRO A 472 16.82 -35.54 21.49
N ARG A 473 17.53 -36.44 20.81
CA ARG A 473 16.92 -37.56 20.08
C ARG A 473 17.67 -38.83 20.43
N ASN A 474 16.95 -39.84 20.91
CA ASN A 474 17.52 -41.18 21.21
C ASN A 474 18.75 -41.12 22.17
N ILE A 475 18.55 -40.42 23.28
CA ILE A 475 19.61 -40.06 24.25
C ILE A 475 20.33 -41.30 24.86
N ASP A 476 19.66 -42.44 24.89
CA ASP A 476 20.23 -43.68 25.44
C ASP A 476 21.18 -44.43 24.49
N ARG A 477 21.25 -44.00 23.20
CA ARG A 477 21.98 -44.71 22.15
C ARG A 477 22.92 -43.84 21.32
N ARG A 478 22.89 -42.51 21.48
CA ARG A 478 23.81 -41.58 20.79
C ARG A 478 23.90 -40.23 21.48
N TYR A 479 24.96 -39.51 21.18
CA TYR A 479 25.15 -38.13 21.62
C TYR A 479 24.10 -37.20 21.02
N VAL A 480 23.78 -36.12 21.74
CA VAL A 480 22.97 -35.02 21.24
C VAL A 480 23.79 -34.28 20.19
N GLN A 481 23.18 -34.04 19.03
CA GLN A 481 23.80 -33.24 17.97
C GLN A 481 23.53 -31.76 18.21
N ASP A 482 24.47 -31.10 18.88
CA ASP A 482 24.38 -29.69 19.26
C ASP A 482 25.24 -28.76 18.39
N MET A 483 25.97 -29.32 17.40
CA MET A 483 26.88 -28.55 16.55
C MET A 483 26.48 -28.61 15.09
N GLU A 484 26.59 -27.46 14.42
CA GLU A 484 26.59 -27.29 12.97
C GLU A 484 27.89 -26.64 12.53
N PHE A 485 28.34 -26.93 11.32
CA PHE A 485 29.67 -26.54 10.84
C PHE A 485 29.54 -25.66 9.59
N ALA A 486 30.47 -24.70 9.43
CA ALA A 486 30.65 -23.98 8.18
C ALA A 486 32.15 -23.86 7.85
N VAL A 487 32.49 -24.01 6.58
CA VAL A 487 33.85 -23.79 6.08
C VAL A 487 34.00 -22.31 5.71
N TRP A 488 34.98 -21.64 6.31
CA TRP A 488 35.38 -20.30 5.93
C TRP A 488 36.61 -20.35 5.03
N ALA A 489 36.49 -19.82 3.83
CA ALA A 489 37.59 -19.71 2.88
C ALA A 489 37.60 -18.30 2.23
N ILE A 490 38.77 -17.89 1.78
CA ILE A 490 39.00 -16.66 1.07
C ILE A 490 39.49 -16.92 -0.34
N LYS A 491 39.36 -15.97 -1.25
CA LYS A 491 40.04 -16.08 -2.55
C LYS A 491 41.56 -16.04 -2.38
N LYS A 492 42.27 -16.84 -3.13
CA LYS A 492 43.74 -16.96 -2.99
C LYS A 492 44.42 -15.61 -3.20
N GLY A 493 45.21 -15.17 -2.23
CA GLY A 493 45.89 -13.87 -2.23
C GLY A 493 45.03 -12.69 -1.78
N ALA A 494 43.80 -12.93 -1.29
CA ALA A 494 42.91 -11.89 -0.81
C ALA A 494 43.42 -11.17 0.44
N LYS A 495 43.15 -9.87 0.51
CA LYS A 495 43.13 -9.13 1.78
C LYS A 495 41.71 -9.30 2.35
N TRP A 496 41.51 -10.32 3.14
CA TRP A 496 40.19 -10.68 3.63
C TRP A 496 39.67 -9.78 4.74
N VAL A 497 38.36 -9.69 4.89
CA VAL A 497 37.69 -8.97 5.98
C VAL A 497 37.67 -9.87 7.22
N PHE A 498 38.12 -9.31 8.35
CA PHE A 498 38.02 -9.93 9.67
C PHE A 498 37.92 -8.84 10.75
N ASN A 499 36.70 -8.44 11.07
CA ASN A 499 36.37 -7.33 11.98
C ASN A 499 36.33 -7.85 13.42
N LYS A 500 37.49 -8.07 14.02
CA LYS A 500 37.59 -8.45 15.43
C LYS A 500 37.24 -7.26 16.31
N PRO A 501 36.27 -7.37 17.24
CA PRO A 501 35.97 -6.31 18.21
C PRO A 501 37.21 -5.92 19.04
N ASP A 502 37.39 -4.62 19.31
CA ASP A 502 38.58 -4.11 20.02
C ASP A 502 38.68 -4.60 21.46
N ASP A 503 37.57 -4.86 22.12
CA ASP A 503 37.50 -5.41 23.47
C ASP A 503 37.88 -6.90 23.56
N LYS A 504 38.04 -7.58 22.42
CA LYS A 504 38.39 -9.00 22.35
C LYS A 504 39.86 -9.19 22.02
N LYS A 505 40.60 -9.91 22.85
CA LYS A 505 42.00 -10.27 22.56
C LYS A 505 42.09 -11.23 21.35
N TYR A 506 41.17 -12.18 21.25
CA TYR A 506 41.03 -13.16 20.15
C TYR A 506 39.58 -13.60 20.03
N LEU A 507 39.20 -14.13 18.88
CA LEU A 507 37.91 -14.79 18.65
C LEU A 507 38.10 -16.29 18.60
N ARG A 508 37.09 -17.01 19.06
CA ARG A 508 36.94 -18.45 18.82
C ARG A 508 36.01 -18.68 17.65
N ALA A 509 36.28 -19.67 16.84
CA ALA A 509 35.42 -20.02 15.72
C ALA A 509 34.13 -20.75 16.17
N ILE A 510 33.58 -20.38 17.33
CA ILE A 510 32.41 -20.99 17.96
C ILE A 510 31.38 -19.89 18.23
N TYR A 511 30.21 -20.03 17.61
CA TYR A 511 29.03 -19.17 17.78
C TYR A 511 28.01 -19.90 18.62
N THR A 512 27.57 -19.34 19.75
CA THR A 512 26.58 -19.97 20.64
C THR A 512 25.23 -19.29 20.53
N ALA A 513 24.22 -20.04 20.06
CA ALA A 513 22.85 -19.55 19.96
C ALA A 513 21.85 -20.70 20.11
N PRO A 514 20.61 -20.41 20.55
CA PRO A 514 19.56 -21.42 20.61
C PRO A 514 19.11 -21.88 19.20
N VAL A 515 18.44 -23.02 19.16
CA VAL A 515 17.68 -23.44 17.97
C VAL A 515 16.57 -22.44 17.70
N VAL A 516 16.34 -22.13 16.43
CA VAL A 516 15.33 -21.15 16.02
C VAL A 516 13.92 -21.54 16.50
N SER A 517 13.27 -20.64 17.23
CA SER A 517 11.94 -20.85 17.83
C SER A 517 11.15 -19.53 17.92
N GLY A 518 9.89 -19.60 18.35
CA GLY A 518 9.04 -18.41 18.55
C GLY A 518 8.80 -17.62 17.27
N SER A 519 8.80 -16.31 17.37
CA SER A 519 8.50 -15.38 16.26
C SER A 519 9.56 -15.39 15.14
N GLU A 520 10.79 -15.84 15.41
CA GLU A 520 11.82 -15.99 14.38
C GLU A 520 11.55 -17.19 13.46
N ARG A 521 10.87 -18.24 13.96
CA ARG A 521 10.65 -19.50 13.25
C ARG A 521 9.67 -19.34 12.10
N THR A 522 10.10 -19.76 10.90
CA THR A 522 9.23 -19.89 9.71
C THR A 522 8.88 -21.36 9.44
N GLU A 523 8.13 -21.61 8.39
CA GLU A 523 7.83 -22.96 7.92
C GLU A 523 9.05 -23.68 7.27
N HIS A 524 10.17 -22.98 7.08
CA HIS A 524 11.39 -23.59 6.53
C HIS A 524 12.01 -24.58 7.54
N PRO A 525 12.26 -25.83 7.15
CA PRO A 525 12.65 -26.89 8.11
C PRO A 525 14.01 -26.68 8.76
N THR A 526 14.97 -26.12 8.04
CA THR A 526 16.40 -26.00 8.43
C THR A 526 16.85 -24.54 8.58
N GLN A 527 15.95 -23.63 8.99
CA GLN A 527 16.26 -22.22 9.15
C GLN A 527 17.46 -21.98 10.09
N LYS A 528 18.42 -21.15 9.65
CA LYS A 528 19.56 -20.71 10.47
C LYS A 528 19.17 -19.62 11.46
N SER A 529 19.81 -19.64 12.64
CA SER A 529 19.64 -18.62 13.68
C SER A 529 20.12 -17.25 13.19
N LEU A 530 19.26 -16.25 13.29
CA LEU A 530 19.58 -14.89 12.89
C LEU A 530 20.75 -14.34 13.72
N LYS A 531 20.81 -14.68 15.01
CA LYS A 531 21.93 -14.28 15.89
C LYS A 531 23.28 -14.74 15.33
N VAL A 532 23.39 -16.02 14.94
CA VAL A 532 24.63 -16.58 14.36
C VAL A 532 24.96 -15.88 13.04
N MET A 533 23.97 -15.70 12.18
CA MET A 533 24.18 -15.04 10.88
C MET A 533 24.59 -13.57 11.03
N GLN A 534 24.06 -12.85 12.01
CA GLN A 534 24.47 -11.47 12.32
C GLN A 534 25.90 -11.39 12.82
N GLU A 535 26.32 -12.26 13.75
CA GLU A 535 27.70 -12.29 14.25
C GLU A 535 28.70 -12.64 13.11
N ILE A 536 28.36 -13.60 12.25
CA ILE A 536 29.15 -13.92 11.04
C ILE A 536 29.24 -12.71 10.12
N MET A 537 28.11 -12.02 9.88
CA MET A 537 28.04 -10.86 9.00
C MET A 537 28.94 -9.72 9.53
N GLN A 538 28.89 -9.44 10.82
CA GLN A 538 29.71 -8.38 11.45
C GLN A 538 31.21 -8.66 11.36
N ILE A 539 31.62 -9.90 11.54
CA ILE A 539 33.06 -10.27 11.56
C ILE A 539 33.63 -10.38 10.15
N HIS A 540 32.89 -10.97 9.20
CA HIS A 540 33.46 -11.37 7.92
C HIS A 540 33.06 -10.49 6.74
N THR A 541 32.30 -9.40 6.96
CA THR A 541 31.87 -8.46 5.90
C THR A 541 31.95 -7.02 6.36
N ASN A 542 32.01 -6.06 5.43
CA ASN A 542 31.93 -4.62 5.70
C ASN A 542 30.57 -4.05 5.28
N GLU A 543 30.22 -2.86 5.77
CA GLU A 543 29.05 -2.12 5.29
C GLU A 543 29.13 -1.89 3.78
N ASN A 544 27.98 -1.97 3.11
CA ASN A 544 27.80 -1.90 1.66
C ASN A 544 28.38 -3.06 0.84
N ASP A 545 29.05 -4.06 1.45
CA ASP A 545 29.45 -5.26 0.74
C ASP A 545 28.22 -6.00 0.18
N LEU A 546 28.38 -6.58 -1.02
CA LEU A 546 27.36 -7.43 -1.63
C LEU A 546 27.56 -8.88 -1.17
N VAL A 547 26.59 -9.37 -0.41
CA VAL A 547 26.54 -10.76 0.08
C VAL A 547 25.60 -11.57 -0.80
N LEU A 548 26.07 -12.69 -1.33
CA LEU A 548 25.27 -13.63 -2.13
C LEU A 548 24.97 -14.90 -1.34
N ASP A 549 23.71 -15.34 -1.39
CA ASP A 549 23.28 -16.66 -0.94
C ASP A 549 22.56 -17.40 -2.07
N PRO A 550 23.24 -18.37 -2.74
CA PRO A 550 22.64 -19.14 -3.83
C PRO A 550 21.53 -20.10 -3.41
N PHE A 551 21.36 -20.36 -2.11
CA PHE A 551 20.41 -21.32 -1.54
C PHE A 551 19.73 -20.70 -0.32
N MET A 552 19.15 -19.51 -0.50
CA MET A 552 18.76 -18.63 0.62
C MET A 552 17.63 -19.17 1.52
N GLY A 553 16.88 -20.18 1.09
CA GLY A 553 15.77 -20.74 1.85
C GLY A 553 14.79 -19.68 2.33
N SER A 554 14.65 -19.57 3.66
CA SER A 554 13.81 -18.53 4.29
C SER A 554 14.46 -17.14 4.39
N GLY A 555 15.64 -16.91 3.80
CA GLY A 555 16.31 -15.62 3.73
C GLY A 555 17.04 -15.16 5.00
N SER A 556 17.45 -16.06 5.90
CA SER A 556 18.14 -15.66 7.14
C SER A 556 19.46 -14.91 6.88
N THR A 557 20.23 -15.33 5.88
CA THR A 557 21.46 -14.63 5.43
C THR A 557 21.14 -13.21 4.98
N GLY A 558 20.08 -13.03 4.17
CA GLY A 558 19.66 -11.74 3.65
C GLY A 558 19.17 -10.80 4.75
N VAL A 559 18.35 -11.30 5.69
CA VAL A 559 17.92 -10.53 6.87
C VAL A 559 19.13 -10.06 7.69
N ALA A 560 20.12 -10.94 7.92
CA ALA A 560 21.34 -10.54 8.62
C ALA A 560 22.17 -9.51 7.83
N ALA A 561 22.25 -9.64 6.52
CA ALA A 561 22.95 -8.70 5.65
C ALA A 561 22.33 -7.29 5.73
N ILE A 562 21.02 -7.18 5.53
CA ILE A 562 20.29 -5.90 5.56
C ILE A 562 20.39 -5.25 6.94
N ASN A 563 20.19 -6.01 8.03
CA ASN A 563 20.25 -5.50 9.40
C ASN A 563 21.64 -4.95 9.78
N ASN A 564 22.66 -5.32 9.05
CA ASN A 564 24.03 -4.85 9.25
C ASN A 564 24.50 -3.89 8.14
N GLY A 565 23.61 -3.33 7.31
CA GLY A 565 23.95 -2.34 6.28
C GLY A 565 24.67 -2.93 5.05
N ARG A 566 24.54 -4.23 4.80
CA ARG A 566 25.09 -4.91 3.61
C ARG A 566 24.03 -5.00 2.52
N LYS A 567 24.46 -5.12 1.26
CA LYS A 567 23.59 -5.46 0.13
C LYS A 567 23.46 -6.97 0.02
N PHE A 568 22.30 -7.44 -0.41
CA PHE A 568 22.02 -8.87 -0.49
C PHE A 568 21.57 -9.29 -1.90
N LEU A 569 22.09 -10.44 -2.34
CA LEU A 569 21.64 -11.13 -3.53
C LEU A 569 21.29 -12.57 -3.16
N GLY A 570 20.04 -12.99 -3.41
CA GLY A 570 19.56 -14.31 -3.01
C GLY A 570 18.95 -15.09 -4.15
N ILE A 571 19.10 -16.41 -4.13
CA ILE A 571 18.44 -17.31 -5.08
C ILE A 571 17.74 -18.42 -4.29
N GLU A 572 16.50 -18.73 -4.66
CA GLU A 572 15.72 -19.82 -4.08
C GLU A 572 14.91 -20.53 -5.17
N LEU A 573 15.01 -21.84 -5.20
CA LEU A 573 14.31 -22.65 -6.19
C LEU A 573 12.83 -22.82 -5.86
N SER A 574 12.51 -23.01 -4.58
CA SER A 574 11.14 -23.22 -4.11
C SER A 574 10.39 -21.88 -4.04
N GLU A 575 9.33 -21.72 -4.82
CA GLU A 575 8.45 -20.55 -4.79
C GLU A 575 7.91 -20.28 -3.37
N LYS A 576 7.57 -21.33 -2.62
CA LYS A 576 7.10 -21.21 -1.24
C LYS A 576 8.16 -20.54 -0.35
N TYR A 577 9.41 -20.99 -0.40
CA TYR A 577 10.47 -20.43 0.43
C TYR A 577 10.94 -19.07 -0.08
N TYR A 578 10.94 -18.86 -1.38
CA TYR A 578 11.14 -17.55 -1.99
C TYR A 578 10.15 -16.51 -1.43
N ASN A 579 8.85 -16.81 -1.38
CA ASN A 579 7.83 -15.90 -0.84
C ASN A 579 8.02 -15.64 0.67
N ILE A 580 8.46 -16.65 1.44
CA ILE A 580 8.80 -16.46 2.85
C ILE A 580 10.01 -15.52 2.98
N ALA A 581 11.06 -15.71 2.18
CA ALA A 581 12.24 -14.85 2.18
C ALA A 581 11.89 -13.41 1.78
N LEU A 582 11.10 -13.23 0.71
CA LEU A 582 10.64 -11.92 0.25
C LEU A 582 9.92 -11.15 1.38
N ASN A 583 8.96 -11.79 2.04
CA ASN A 583 8.24 -11.17 3.16
C ASN A 583 9.17 -10.80 4.32
N ARG A 584 10.13 -11.64 4.67
CA ARG A 584 11.08 -11.36 5.76
C ARG A 584 12.02 -10.21 5.42
N LEU A 585 12.55 -10.18 4.21
CA LEU A 585 13.47 -9.13 3.74
C LEU A 585 12.77 -7.78 3.62
N SER A 586 11.56 -7.76 3.06
CA SER A 586 10.74 -6.55 2.95
C SER A 586 10.42 -5.93 4.33
N ASN A 587 10.10 -6.76 5.33
CA ASN A 587 9.80 -6.28 6.69
C ASN A 587 11.04 -5.74 7.43
N GLN A 588 12.26 -6.21 7.15
CA GLN A 588 13.48 -5.71 7.77
C GLN A 588 13.90 -4.34 7.24
N SER A 589 13.62 -4.05 5.98
CA SER A 589 13.85 -2.71 5.40
C SER A 589 13.07 -1.60 6.10
N LEU A 590 12.08 -1.96 6.93
CA LEU A 590 11.24 -1.03 7.72
C LEU A 590 11.83 -0.69 9.09
N LEU A 591 12.80 -1.45 9.60
CA LEU A 591 13.31 -1.34 10.97
C LEU A 591 14.66 -0.61 11.06
N VAL A 592 15.27 -0.23 9.94
CA VAL A 592 16.53 0.51 9.91
C VAL A 592 16.23 2.01 10.01
N TYR A 593 15.98 2.48 11.26
CA TYR A 593 15.97 3.88 11.67
C TYR A 593 16.64 4.02 13.03
#